data_0046ab520c746be89e768c325f4bd2b9
#
_entry.id   0046ab520c746be89e768c325f4bd2b9
#
_cell.length_a   1.000
_cell.length_b   1.000
_cell.length_c   1.000
_cell.angle_alpha   90.00
_cell.angle_beta   90.00
_cell.angle_gamma   90.00
#
_symmetry.space_group_name_H-M   'P 1'
#
loop_
_entity.id
_entity.type
_entity.pdbx_description
1 polymer ?
#
loop_
_entity_poly.entity_id
_entity_poly.type
_entity_poly.pdbx_seq_one_letter_code
_entity_poly.pdbx_strand_id
1 'polypeptide(L)'
;MKLNTLPRVRLANLPTPLQELPNLTKALKGPRVFVKRDDLTGLAFGGNKTRKLEYLMGEAVQQKADCIVTHAGFHSNWLTQTAAAARKLRMKIFMVKTGPHDDYEPEEYDGNHLLHFLAGAVMKVVRPEKVAAAVEETAAELRAAGHRPFVLREMGSTPPGVAGYINFIRELDNQISDLSLDPKYLVHVWRCKQGHFIAMKILT
;
A
#
# COMPACT_ATOMS: atom_id res chain seq x y z
N MET A 1 10.22 -20.50 0.08
CA MET A 1 8.79 -20.15 0.25
C MET A 1 8.12 -20.22 -1.11
N LYS A 2 7.06 -21.01 -1.28
CA LYS A 2 6.32 -21.10 -2.55
C LYS A 2 5.28 -19.96 -2.56
N LEU A 3 5.41 -18.96 -3.42
CA LEU A 3 4.48 -17.81 -3.51
C LEU A 3 3.02 -18.23 -3.69
N ASN A 4 2.79 -19.31 -4.42
CA ASN A 4 1.44 -19.80 -4.73
C ASN A 4 0.71 -20.40 -3.53
N THR A 5 1.40 -20.62 -2.39
CA THR A 5 0.80 -21.14 -1.15
C THR A 5 0.46 -20.03 -0.16
N LEU A 6 0.86 -18.80 -0.44
CA LEU A 6 0.53 -17.68 0.44
C LEU A 6 -0.94 -17.27 0.25
N PRO A 7 -1.66 -16.99 1.34
CA PRO A 7 -3.02 -16.46 1.26
C PRO A 7 -3.00 -15.14 0.50
N ARG A 8 -3.93 -14.97 -0.44
CA ARG A 8 -4.03 -13.78 -1.27
C ARG A 8 -5.49 -13.46 -1.60
N VAL A 9 -5.85 -12.20 -1.51
CA VAL A 9 -7.13 -11.66 -1.99
C VAL A 9 -6.90 -10.76 -3.19
N ARG A 10 -7.78 -10.78 -4.19
CA ARG A 10 -7.68 -9.92 -5.36
C ARG A 10 -8.19 -8.52 -5.04
N LEU A 11 -7.30 -7.56 -5.01
CA LEU A 11 -7.59 -6.15 -4.76
C LEU A 11 -7.20 -5.25 -5.93
N ALA A 12 -6.14 -5.61 -6.65
CA ALA A 12 -5.54 -4.84 -7.72
C ALA A 12 -6.01 -5.28 -9.10
N ASN A 13 -6.07 -4.33 -10.02
CA ASN A 13 -6.16 -4.58 -11.46
C ASN A 13 -4.76 -4.90 -11.98
N LEU A 14 -4.47 -6.17 -12.20
CA LEU A 14 -3.16 -6.67 -12.66
C LEU A 14 -3.32 -7.49 -13.95
N PRO A 15 -2.32 -7.46 -14.84
CA PRO A 15 -1.07 -6.70 -14.76
C PRO A 15 -1.28 -5.19 -14.98
N THR A 16 -0.49 -4.33 -14.30
CA THR A 16 -0.48 -2.91 -14.64
C THR A 16 0.31 -2.67 -15.93
N PRO A 17 -0.03 -1.65 -16.74
CA PRO A 17 0.70 -1.40 -17.99
C PRO A 17 2.18 -1.07 -17.78
N LEU A 18 3.03 -1.54 -18.69
CA LEU A 18 4.36 -1.02 -18.94
C LEU A 18 4.26 -0.07 -20.13
N GLN A 19 4.33 1.23 -19.89
CA GLN A 19 4.03 2.28 -20.87
C GLN A 19 5.28 3.04 -21.27
N GLU A 20 5.51 3.20 -22.57
CA GLU A 20 6.56 4.08 -23.07
C GLU A 20 6.21 5.55 -22.84
N LEU A 21 7.22 6.36 -22.56
CA LEU A 21 7.12 7.82 -22.36
C LEU A 21 7.88 8.56 -23.48
N PRO A 22 7.31 8.66 -24.70
CA PRO A 22 8.04 9.18 -25.87
C PRO A 22 8.42 10.66 -25.71
N ASN A 23 7.56 11.47 -25.08
CA ASN A 23 7.86 12.89 -24.85
C ASN A 23 9.03 13.06 -23.86
N LEU A 24 9.08 12.24 -22.80
CA LEU A 24 10.19 12.27 -21.85
C LEU A 24 11.48 11.77 -22.49
N THR A 25 11.42 10.68 -23.26
CA THR A 25 12.53 10.16 -24.05
C THR A 25 13.12 11.25 -24.96
N LYS A 26 12.27 11.94 -25.70
CA LYS A 26 12.69 13.06 -26.59
C LYS A 26 13.31 14.23 -25.80
N ALA A 27 12.72 14.61 -24.71
CA ALA A 27 13.21 15.73 -23.87
C ALA A 27 14.57 15.42 -23.26
N LEU A 28 14.80 14.20 -22.83
CA LEU A 28 16.08 13.76 -22.25
C LEU A 28 17.19 13.51 -23.29
N LYS A 29 16.85 13.41 -24.58
CA LYS A 29 17.77 13.05 -25.67
C LYS A 29 18.63 11.81 -25.33
N GLY A 30 18.04 10.87 -24.63
CA GLY A 30 18.70 9.68 -24.07
C GLY A 30 17.98 8.38 -24.46
N PRO A 31 18.18 7.32 -23.69
CA PRO A 31 17.54 6.03 -23.92
C PRO A 31 16.02 6.12 -23.83
N ARG A 32 15.32 5.15 -24.41
CA ARG A 32 13.85 5.04 -24.29
C ARG A 32 13.47 4.90 -22.81
N VAL A 33 12.43 5.61 -22.43
CA VAL A 33 11.94 5.63 -21.04
C VAL A 33 10.58 4.97 -20.99
N PHE A 34 10.43 3.99 -20.12
CA PHE A 34 9.16 3.33 -19.82
C PHE A 34 8.76 3.59 -18.36
N VAL A 35 7.48 3.52 -18.08
CA VAL A 35 6.94 3.59 -16.72
C VAL A 35 6.03 2.41 -16.46
N LYS A 36 6.24 1.73 -15.34
CA LYS A 36 5.31 0.73 -14.83
C LYS A 36 4.21 1.44 -14.05
N ARG A 37 2.97 1.37 -14.58
CA ARG A 37 1.82 2.17 -14.16
C ARG A 37 1.13 1.61 -12.91
N ASP A 38 1.84 1.50 -11.80
CA ASP A 38 1.26 1.03 -10.52
C ASP A 38 0.29 2.04 -9.88
N ASP A 39 0.20 3.25 -10.40
CA ASP A 39 -0.90 4.17 -10.16
C ASP A 39 -2.25 3.64 -10.66
N LEU A 40 -2.26 2.70 -11.62
CA LEU A 40 -3.46 2.11 -12.21
C LEU A 40 -3.90 0.79 -11.54
N THR A 41 -3.43 0.48 -10.35
CA THR A 41 -3.86 -0.72 -9.60
C THR A 41 -5.33 -0.71 -9.19
N GLY A 42 -6.01 0.42 -9.26
CA GLY A 42 -7.46 0.56 -9.19
C GLY A 42 -8.08 0.62 -7.79
N LEU A 43 -7.44 0.09 -6.75
CA LEU A 43 -7.99 0.15 -5.38
C LEU A 43 -7.89 1.58 -4.83
N ALA A 44 -9.01 2.16 -4.40
CA ALA A 44 -9.14 3.59 -4.15
C ALA A 44 -8.69 4.36 -5.40
N PHE A 45 -7.75 5.28 -5.31
CA PHE A 45 -7.19 5.98 -6.49
C PHE A 45 -5.95 5.28 -7.07
N GLY A 46 -5.79 3.98 -6.81
CA GLY A 46 -4.63 3.21 -7.24
C GLY A 46 -3.37 3.47 -6.40
N GLY A 47 -2.30 2.80 -6.78
CA GLY A 47 -0.99 2.93 -6.14
C GLY A 47 -0.37 1.59 -5.74
N ASN A 48 0.92 1.64 -5.53
CA ASN A 48 1.77 0.47 -5.29
C ASN A 48 1.46 -0.32 -4.00
N LYS A 49 0.76 0.28 -3.03
CA LYS A 49 0.45 -0.36 -1.76
C LYS A 49 -0.53 -1.52 -1.91
N THR A 50 -1.39 -1.47 -2.93
CA THR A 50 -2.36 -2.52 -3.23
C THR A 50 -1.69 -3.89 -3.42
N ARG A 51 -0.50 -3.93 -4.03
CA ARG A 51 0.26 -5.18 -4.22
C ARG A 51 0.63 -5.87 -2.90
N LYS A 52 1.03 -5.09 -1.88
CA LYS A 52 1.29 -5.60 -0.53
C LYS A 52 -0.01 -6.06 0.13
N LEU A 53 -1.05 -5.22 0.00
CA LEU A 53 -2.32 -5.44 0.66
C LEU A 53 -3.00 -6.73 0.18
N GLU A 54 -2.82 -7.17 -1.04
CA GLU A 54 -3.38 -8.45 -1.51
C GLU A 54 -2.97 -9.63 -0.63
N TYR A 55 -1.71 -9.67 -0.20
CA TYR A 55 -1.19 -10.75 0.66
C TYR A 55 -1.50 -10.52 2.14
N LEU A 56 -1.32 -9.31 2.62
CA LEU A 56 -1.59 -8.96 4.01
C LEU A 56 -3.06 -9.12 4.37
N MET A 57 -3.95 -8.71 3.49
CA MET A 57 -5.39 -8.90 3.68
C MET A 57 -5.79 -10.36 3.46
N GLY A 58 -5.07 -11.10 2.62
CA GLY A 58 -5.20 -12.55 2.51
C GLY A 58 -4.91 -13.26 3.84
N GLU A 59 -3.83 -12.86 4.51
CA GLU A 59 -3.49 -13.35 5.85
C GLU A 59 -4.55 -12.96 6.89
N ALA A 60 -5.02 -11.70 6.87
CA ALA A 60 -6.09 -11.25 7.76
C ALA A 60 -7.38 -12.08 7.61
N VAL A 61 -7.77 -12.38 6.36
CA VAL A 61 -8.93 -13.25 6.07
C VAL A 61 -8.70 -14.67 6.58
N GLN A 62 -7.51 -15.24 6.36
CA GLN A 62 -7.16 -16.57 6.85
C GLN A 62 -7.23 -16.65 8.39
N GLN A 63 -6.83 -15.59 9.08
CA GLN A 63 -6.91 -15.46 10.54
C GLN A 63 -8.32 -15.08 11.04
N LYS A 64 -9.32 -14.99 10.13
CA LYS A 64 -10.70 -14.62 10.44
C LYS A 64 -10.80 -13.26 11.16
N ALA A 65 -9.93 -12.32 10.81
CA ALA A 65 -10.00 -10.96 11.34
C ALA A 65 -11.30 -10.28 10.92
N ASP A 66 -11.89 -9.49 11.82
CA ASP A 66 -13.09 -8.69 11.57
C ASP A 66 -12.78 -7.18 11.50
N CYS A 67 -11.58 -6.81 11.90
CA CYS A 67 -11.10 -5.44 11.83
C CYS A 67 -9.60 -5.36 11.58
N ILE A 68 -9.18 -4.22 11.03
CA ILE A 68 -7.78 -3.90 10.74
C ILE A 68 -7.36 -2.74 11.64
N VAL A 69 -6.18 -2.86 12.24
CA VAL A 69 -5.48 -1.77 12.93
C VAL A 69 -4.21 -1.44 12.16
N THR A 70 -4.01 -0.17 11.83
CA THR A 70 -2.80 0.25 11.09
C THR A 70 -2.40 1.68 11.45
N HIS A 71 -1.19 2.07 11.08
CA HIS A 71 -0.68 3.41 11.34
C HIS A 71 0.10 3.99 10.17
N ALA A 72 0.10 5.31 10.05
CA ALA A 72 1.01 6.06 9.17
C ALA A 72 0.84 7.58 9.39
N GLY A 73 1.55 8.40 8.60
CA GLY A 73 1.37 9.84 8.57
C GLY A 73 -0.05 10.26 8.16
N PHE A 74 -0.43 11.49 8.50
CA PHE A 74 -1.80 12.01 8.43
C PHE A 74 -2.48 11.83 7.06
N HIS A 75 -1.79 12.14 5.95
CA HIS A 75 -2.30 12.01 4.58
C HIS A 75 -1.70 10.81 3.82
N SER A 76 -1.48 9.70 4.50
CA SER A 76 -0.80 8.55 3.93
C SER A 76 -1.65 7.78 2.90
N ASN A 77 -1.11 7.55 1.70
CA ASN A 77 -1.70 6.65 0.71
C ASN A 77 -1.77 5.19 1.20
N TRP A 78 -0.93 4.80 2.14
CA TRP A 78 -1.02 3.50 2.79
C TRP A 78 -2.34 3.36 3.53
N LEU A 79 -2.72 4.36 4.32
CA LEU A 79 -3.99 4.35 5.06
C LEU A 79 -5.19 4.33 4.12
N THR A 80 -5.16 5.14 3.04
CA THR A 80 -6.26 5.21 2.06
C THR A 80 -6.49 3.85 1.39
N GLN A 81 -5.44 3.22 0.87
CA GLN A 81 -5.58 1.92 0.21
C GLN A 81 -5.93 0.81 1.22
N THR A 82 -5.42 0.88 2.45
CA THR A 82 -5.80 -0.07 3.51
C THR A 82 -7.28 0.08 3.89
N ALA A 83 -7.79 1.30 3.99
CA ALA A 83 -9.21 1.55 4.24
C ALA A 83 -10.08 0.94 3.14
N ALA A 84 -9.75 1.21 1.89
CA ALA A 84 -10.49 0.65 0.75
C ALA A 84 -10.44 -0.89 0.73
N ALA A 85 -9.28 -1.49 1.05
CA ALA A 85 -9.13 -2.94 1.15
C ALA A 85 -10.01 -3.53 2.28
N ALA A 86 -9.97 -2.93 3.46
CA ALA A 86 -10.78 -3.35 4.60
C ALA A 86 -12.29 -3.27 4.29
N ARG A 87 -12.74 -2.16 3.70
CA ARG A 87 -14.16 -1.99 3.32
C ARG A 87 -14.60 -3.00 2.26
N LYS A 88 -13.75 -3.26 1.24
CA LYS A 88 -14.03 -4.28 0.22
C LYS A 88 -14.20 -5.67 0.82
N LEU A 89 -13.50 -5.97 1.92
CA LEU A 89 -13.58 -7.23 2.65
C LEU A 89 -14.55 -7.19 3.84
N ARG A 90 -15.37 -6.14 3.96
CA ARG A 90 -16.35 -5.94 5.04
C ARG A 90 -15.74 -5.93 6.46
N MET A 91 -14.49 -5.53 6.57
CA MET A 91 -13.78 -5.35 7.84
C MET A 91 -13.90 -3.89 8.31
N LYS A 92 -13.95 -3.68 9.63
CA LYS A 92 -13.79 -2.35 10.22
C LYS A 92 -12.32 -1.91 10.09
N ILE A 93 -12.06 -0.61 10.09
CA ILE A 93 -10.71 -0.06 9.98
C ILE A 93 -10.46 0.97 11.08
N PHE A 94 -9.36 0.78 11.82
CA PHE A 94 -8.88 1.63 12.90
C PHE A 94 -7.50 2.15 12.51
N MET A 95 -7.32 3.47 12.54
CA MET A 95 -6.13 4.15 12.08
C MET A 95 -5.50 4.96 13.20
N VAL A 96 -4.26 4.67 13.54
CA VAL A 96 -3.44 5.55 14.35
C VAL A 96 -2.65 6.46 13.41
N LYS A 97 -2.96 7.74 13.40
CA LYS A 97 -2.36 8.73 12.50
C LYS A 97 -1.33 9.57 13.25
N THR A 98 -0.21 9.86 12.60
CA THR A 98 0.77 10.79 13.15
C THR A 98 0.34 12.21 12.84
N GLY A 99 0.18 13.03 13.88
CA GLY A 99 -0.17 14.45 13.79
C GLY A 99 0.78 15.35 14.59
N PRO A 100 0.55 16.67 14.56
CA PRO A 100 1.37 17.66 15.27
C PRO A 100 1.24 17.55 16.80
N HIS A 101 0.07 17.15 17.27
CA HIS A 101 -0.22 16.86 18.68
C HIS A 101 -1.26 15.74 18.79
N ASP A 102 -1.46 15.24 20.01
CA ASP A 102 -2.48 14.24 20.30
C ASP A 102 -3.87 14.85 20.06
N ASP A 103 -4.78 14.00 19.57
CA ASP A 103 -6.18 14.34 19.26
C ASP A 103 -6.32 15.54 18.30
N TYR A 104 -5.32 15.73 17.42
CA TYR A 104 -5.39 16.75 16.38
C TYR A 104 -6.55 16.47 15.43
N GLU A 105 -7.43 17.46 15.28
CA GLU A 105 -8.53 17.46 14.32
C GLU A 105 -8.35 18.65 13.39
N PRO A 106 -8.31 18.47 12.05
CA PRO A 106 -8.21 19.59 11.12
C PRO A 106 -9.54 20.32 11.01
N GLU A 107 -9.48 21.62 10.74
CA GLU A 107 -10.69 22.44 10.50
C GLU A 107 -11.49 21.96 9.28
N GLU A 108 -10.79 21.47 8.25
CA GLU A 108 -11.38 20.95 7.04
C GLU A 108 -10.88 19.54 6.74
N TYR A 109 -11.78 18.69 6.24
CA TYR A 109 -11.43 17.37 5.75
C TYR A 109 -11.12 17.43 4.27
N ASP A 110 -9.84 17.27 3.93
CA ASP A 110 -9.35 17.27 2.56
C ASP A 110 -8.52 16.03 2.22
N GLY A 111 -8.16 15.90 0.96
CA GLY A 111 -7.24 14.89 0.44
C GLY A 111 -7.52 13.49 0.97
N ASN A 112 -6.46 12.81 1.42
CA ASN A 112 -6.57 11.46 1.96
C ASN A 112 -7.33 11.41 3.31
N HIS A 113 -7.32 12.50 4.09
CA HIS A 113 -8.05 12.52 5.35
C HIS A 113 -9.55 12.40 5.12
N LEU A 114 -10.09 13.15 4.16
CA LEU A 114 -11.48 13.02 3.75
C LEU A 114 -11.82 11.59 3.29
N LEU A 115 -10.93 10.96 2.52
CA LEU A 115 -11.13 9.58 2.05
C LEU A 115 -11.14 8.57 3.19
N HIS A 116 -10.33 8.78 4.24
CA HIS A 116 -10.37 7.93 5.43
C HIS A 116 -11.71 8.05 6.17
N PHE A 117 -12.21 9.29 6.30
CA PHE A 117 -13.52 9.55 6.90
C PHE A 117 -14.65 8.91 6.09
N LEU A 118 -14.69 9.13 4.78
CA LEU A 118 -15.70 8.54 3.88
C LEU A 118 -15.66 7.01 3.87
N ALA A 119 -14.49 6.41 4.07
CA ALA A 119 -14.35 4.99 4.25
C ALA A 119 -14.88 4.49 5.61
N GLY A 120 -15.33 5.38 6.50
CA GLY A 120 -15.80 5.03 7.84
C GLY A 120 -14.67 4.50 8.73
N ALA A 121 -13.46 5.05 8.59
CA ALA A 121 -12.34 4.71 9.45
C ALA A 121 -12.51 5.36 10.83
N VAL A 122 -12.26 4.60 11.89
CA VAL A 122 -12.05 5.16 13.22
C VAL A 122 -10.61 5.65 13.30
N MET A 123 -10.42 6.94 13.57
CA MET A 123 -9.11 7.59 13.53
C MET A 123 -8.72 8.11 14.92
N LYS A 124 -7.50 7.79 15.36
CA LYS A 124 -6.86 8.35 16.55
C LYS A 124 -5.59 9.06 16.07
N VAL A 125 -5.44 10.33 16.39
CA VAL A 125 -4.25 11.11 16.03
C VAL A 125 -3.36 11.23 17.25
N VAL A 126 -2.08 10.93 17.10
CA VAL A 126 -1.09 11.00 18.17
C VAL A 126 0.22 11.56 17.66
N ARG A 127 1.04 12.07 18.56
CA ARG A 127 2.42 12.46 18.24
C ARG A 127 3.26 11.25 17.84
N PRO A 128 4.32 11.43 17.01
CA PRO A 128 5.11 10.33 16.45
C PRO A 128 5.62 9.31 17.47
N GLU A 129 6.06 9.78 18.64
CA GLU A 129 6.61 8.95 19.71
C GLU A 129 5.58 8.04 20.41
N LYS A 130 4.29 8.35 20.29
CA LYS A 130 3.19 7.59 20.89
C LYS A 130 2.58 6.55 19.96
N VAL A 131 2.92 6.56 18.67
CA VAL A 131 2.26 5.72 17.65
C VAL A 131 2.30 4.24 18.02
N ALA A 132 3.46 3.73 18.42
CA ALA A 132 3.60 2.31 18.74
C ALA A 132 2.70 1.88 19.92
N ALA A 133 2.68 2.67 20.99
CA ALA A 133 1.83 2.41 22.15
C ALA A 133 0.35 2.49 21.77
N ALA A 134 -0.06 3.52 21.03
CA ALA A 134 -1.44 3.72 20.63
C ALA A 134 -1.97 2.59 19.72
N VAL A 135 -1.11 2.02 18.86
CA VAL A 135 -1.49 0.85 18.02
C VAL A 135 -1.76 -0.38 18.88
N GLU A 136 -0.89 -0.67 19.87
CA GLU A 136 -1.07 -1.82 20.75
C GLU A 136 -2.29 -1.64 21.68
N GLU A 137 -2.47 -0.44 22.22
CA GLU A 137 -3.64 -0.07 23.02
C GLU A 137 -4.94 -0.27 22.24
N THR A 138 -5.04 0.30 21.03
CA THR A 138 -6.20 0.13 20.16
C THR A 138 -6.48 -1.35 19.88
N ALA A 139 -5.45 -2.13 19.59
CA ALA A 139 -5.62 -3.55 19.35
C ALA A 139 -6.05 -4.33 20.61
N ALA A 140 -5.56 -3.95 21.80
CA ALA A 140 -5.95 -4.55 23.07
C ALA A 140 -7.41 -4.24 23.41
N GLU A 141 -7.83 -2.98 23.27
CA GLU A 141 -9.22 -2.54 23.48
C GLU A 141 -10.20 -3.30 22.57
N LEU A 142 -9.84 -3.45 21.30
CA LEU A 142 -10.67 -4.20 20.34
C LEU A 142 -10.78 -5.68 20.72
N ARG A 143 -9.70 -6.32 21.18
CA ARG A 143 -9.75 -7.70 21.68
C ARG A 143 -10.63 -7.82 22.92
N ALA A 144 -10.52 -6.88 23.86
CA ALA A 144 -11.36 -6.84 25.05
C ALA A 144 -12.83 -6.66 24.72
N ALA A 145 -13.14 -5.94 23.63
CA ALA A 145 -14.52 -5.80 23.10
C ALA A 145 -14.99 -7.01 22.23
N GLY A 146 -14.22 -8.10 22.17
CA GLY A 146 -14.59 -9.32 21.45
C GLY A 146 -14.27 -9.32 19.96
N HIS A 147 -13.57 -8.30 19.45
CA HIS A 147 -13.10 -8.25 18.06
C HIS A 147 -11.82 -9.07 17.84
N ARG A 148 -11.56 -9.39 16.59
CA ARG A 148 -10.32 -10.07 16.13
C ARG A 148 -9.51 -9.13 15.25
N PRO A 149 -8.75 -8.15 15.85
CA PRO A 149 -7.99 -7.19 15.07
C PRO A 149 -6.77 -7.83 14.42
N PHE A 150 -6.56 -7.56 13.15
CA PHE A 150 -5.31 -7.83 12.44
C PHE A 150 -4.50 -6.52 12.37
N VAL A 151 -3.31 -6.54 12.97
CA VAL A 151 -2.45 -5.36 13.07
C VAL A 151 -1.48 -5.32 11.90
N LEU A 152 -1.62 -4.34 11.02
CA LEU A 152 -0.72 -4.09 9.90
C LEU A 152 0.46 -3.21 10.35
N ARG A 153 1.57 -3.86 10.68
CA ARG A 153 2.81 -3.21 11.13
C ARG A 153 3.66 -2.74 9.93
N GLU A 154 4.58 -1.82 10.19
CA GLU A 154 5.63 -1.38 9.26
C GLU A 154 5.10 -0.97 7.87
N MET A 155 3.89 -0.42 7.82
CA MET A 155 3.21 -0.08 6.55
C MET A 155 3.28 -1.24 5.53
N GLY A 156 3.12 -2.47 6.05
CA GLY A 156 3.12 -3.69 5.25
C GLY A 156 4.47 -4.11 4.66
N SER A 157 5.59 -3.60 5.17
CA SER A 157 6.94 -4.04 4.75
C SER A 157 7.37 -5.30 5.51
N THR A 158 6.48 -6.25 5.63
CA THR A 158 6.66 -7.57 6.25
C THR A 158 6.80 -8.64 5.17
N PRO A 159 7.29 -9.85 5.48
CA PRO A 159 7.48 -10.91 4.49
C PRO A 159 6.27 -11.21 3.59
N PRO A 160 5.02 -11.28 4.08
CA PRO A 160 3.85 -11.44 3.21
C PRO A 160 3.67 -10.26 2.26
N GLY A 161 3.86 -9.01 2.73
CA GLY A 161 3.75 -7.83 1.88
C GLY A 161 4.80 -7.77 0.76
N VAL A 162 6.01 -8.29 1.02
CA VAL A 162 7.07 -8.38 0.00
C VAL A 162 6.68 -9.32 -1.14
N ALA A 163 5.88 -10.36 -0.89
CA ALA A 163 5.39 -11.27 -1.92
C ALA A 163 4.69 -10.55 -3.08
N GLY A 164 3.99 -9.45 -2.79
CA GLY A 164 3.38 -8.59 -3.82
C GLY A 164 4.39 -8.01 -4.81
N TYR A 165 5.60 -7.69 -4.34
CA TYR A 165 6.67 -7.18 -5.21
C TYR A 165 7.44 -8.28 -5.93
N ILE A 166 7.51 -9.48 -5.39
CA ILE A 166 8.05 -10.63 -6.15
C ILE A 166 7.16 -10.89 -7.37
N ASN A 167 5.83 -10.85 -7.21
CA ASN A 167 4.92 -10.96 -8.35
C ASN A 167 5.02 -9.77 -9.32
N PHE A 168 5.27 -8.57 -8.81
CA PHE A 168 5.55 -7.40 -9.64
C PHE A 168 6.76 -7.63 -10.56
N ILE A 169 7.88 -8.16 -10.01
CA ILE A 169 9.08 -8.44 -10.82
C ILE A 169 8.78 -9.48 -11.90
N ARG A 170 8.05 -10.55 -11.59
CA ARG A 170 7.66 -11.57 -12.58
C ARG A 170 6.76 -10.99 -13.68
N GLU A 171 5.81 -10.13 -13.28
CA GLU A 171 4.94 -9.42 -14.20
C GLU A 171 5.74 -8.49 -15.14
N LEU A 172 6.70 -7.76 -14.58
CA LEU A 172 7.58 -6.87 -15.33
C LEU A 172 8.47 -7.62 -16.30
N ASP A 173 9.08 -8.72 -15.87
CA ASP A 173 9.95 -9.58 -16.69
C ASP A 173 9.19 -10.12 -17.91
N ASN A 174 7.97 -10.61 -17.72
CA ASN A 174 7.11 -11.03 -18.83
C ASN A 174 6.84 -9.88 -19.81
N GLN A 175 6.49 -8.69 -19.30
CA GLN A 175 6.22 -7.54 -20.17
C GLN A 175 7.46 -7.03 -20.93
N ILE A 176 8.63 -7.08 -20.31
CA ILE A 176 9.92 -6.79 -20.97
C ILE A 176 10.15 -7.76 -22.10
N SER A 177 9.92 -9.06 -21.87
CA SER A 177 10.07 -10.11 -22.86
C SER A 177 9.07 -9.95 -24.01
N ASP A 178 7.79 -9.74 -23.72
CA ASP A 178 6.71 -9.56 -24.68
C ASP A 178 6.96 -8.36 -25.62
N LEU A 179 7.56 -7.29 -25.07
CA LEU A 179 7.90 -6.08 -25.82
C LEU A 179 9.31 -6.12 -26.45
N SER A 180 10.03 -7.24 -26.31
CA SER A 180 11.41 -7.40 -26.76
C SER A 180 12.34 -6.26 -26.36
N LEU A 181 12.22 -5.81 -25.09
CA LEU A 181 13.04 -4.76 -24.53
C LEU A 181 14.33 -5.33 -23.91
N ASP A 182 15.40 -4.52 -23.94
CA ASP A 182 16.67 -4.82 -23.27
C ASP A 182 17.00 -3.66 -22.29
N PRO A 183 16.36 -3.62 -21.11
CA PRO A 183 16.51 -2.51 -20.19
C PRO A 183 17.92 -2.50 -19.56
N LYS A 184 18.61 -1.37 -19.67
CA LYS A 184 19.93 -1.15 -19.07
C LYS A 184 19.84 -0.66 -17.62
N TYR A 185 18.76 0.03 -17.29
CA TYR A 185 18.58 0.63 -15.97
C TYR A 185 17.15 0.44 -15.48
N LEU A 186 17.04 0.14 -14.19
CA LEU A 186 15.81 0.10 -13.45
C LEU A 186 15.87 1.18 -12.37
N VAL A 187 15.05 2.23 -12.52
CA VAL A 187 15.00 3.34 -11.57
C VAL A 187 13.77 3.21 -10.70
N HIS A 188 13.98 3.21 -9.40
CA HIS A 188 12.88 3.20 -8.42
C HIS A 188 13.12 4.23 -7.32
N VAL A 189 12.04 4.71 -6.71
CA VAL A 189 12.15 5.60 -5.57
C VAL A 189 12.17 4.77 -4.29
N TRP A 190 13.22 4.96 -3.50
CA TRP A 190 13.35 4.39 -2.17
C TRP A 190 13.12 5.47 -1.12
N ARG A 191 12.10 5.35 -0.31
CA ARG A 191 11.70 6.41 0.63
C ARG A 191 11.91 6.08 2.10
N CYS A 192 12.26 4.91 2.52
CA CYS A 192 12.55 4.62 3.93
C CYS A 192 13.36 3.35 4.09
N LYS A 193 13.83 3.10 5.32
CA LYS A 193 14.63 1.92 5.69
C LYS A 193 14.01 0.56 5.28
N GLN A 194 12.76 0.55 4.80
CA GLN A 194 11.98 -0.66 4.49
C GLN A 194 11.61 -0.81 2.99
N GLY A 195 12.27 -0.07 2.11
CA GLY A 195 12.17 -0.24 0.65
C GLY A 195 10.73 -0.10 0.09
N HIS A 196 10.27 1.12 -0.15
CA HIS A 196 8.99 1.35 -0.81
C HIS A 196 9.25 1.73 -2.28
N PHE A 197 8.82 0.89 -3.21
CA PHE A 197 8.77 1.24 -4.62
C PHE A 197 7.59 2.20 -4.86
N ILE A 198 7.85 3.42 -5.31
CA ILE A 198 6.82 4.41 -5.61
C ILE A 198 6.65 4.59 -7.12
N ALA A 199 7.74 4.54 -7.86
CA ALA A 199 7.73 4.55 -9.31
C ALA A 199 8.95 3.79 -9.82
N MET A 200 8.80 3.14 -10.96
CA MET A 200 9.86 2.43 -11.64
C MET A 200 9.98 3.02 -13.03
N LYS A 201 11.14 3.49 -13.38
CA LYS A 201 11.51 3.90 -14.74
C LYS A 201 12.49 2.88 -15.29
N ILE A 202 12.25 2.45 -16.50
CA ILE A 202 13.12 1.54 -17.23
C ILE A 202 13.71 2.35 -18.37
N LEU A 203 15.04 2.34 -18.45
CA LEU A 203 15.79 2.99 -19.51
C LEU A 203 16.40 1.87 -20.38
N THR A 204 16.07 1.84 -21.64
CA THR A 204 16.60 0.88 -22.63
C THR A 204 17.53 1.56 -23.60
#